data_2cafac31178c595421b9e9a750f6e350
#
_entry.id   2cafac31178c595421b9e9a750f6e350
#
_cell.length_a   1.000
_cell.length_b   1.000
_cell.length_c   1.000
_cell.angle_alpha   90.00
_cell.angle_beta   90.00
_cell.angle_gamma   90.00
#
_symmetry.space_group_name_H-M   'P 1'
#
loop_
_entity.id
_entity.type
_entity.pdbx_description
1 polymer ?
#
loop_
_entity_poly.entity_id
_entity_poly.type
_entity_poly.pdbx_seq_one_letter_code
_entity_poly.pdbx_strand_id
1 'polypeptide(L)'
;SAPSTSDLAQFIEEIKSAKNPILILGGSVWSKDAAKDLESISEMLGLTILTSHRRQSFYNNFHENYGGDLGLGVNPKLIERINKSDYLVLLGGRLSENPSQGFSLFGIPEHNKKIVHIHPGPEEIGRIYKPHLGIPCNPISFANALNNALKGLNTKPSSENQINTNQ
;
A
#
# COMPACT_ATOMS: atom_id res chain seq x y z
N SER A 1 5.05 -16.74 1.34
CA SER A 1 5.65 -16.63 0.01
C SER A 1 5.96 -15.18 -0.33
N ALA A 2 7.05 -14.96 -1.02
CA ALA A 2 7.45 -13.63 -1.46
C ALA A 2 6.69 -13.24 -2.75
N PRO A 3 6.55 -11.95 -3.05
CA PRO A 3 5.99 -11.51 -4.33
C PRO A 3 6.93 -11.90 -5.48
N SER A 4 6.38 -12.07 -6.67
CA SER A 4 7.22 -12.32 -7.84
C SER A 4 8.06 -11.07 -8.17
N THR A 5 9.20 -11.28 -8.80
CA THR A 5 10.09 -10.18 -9.18
C THR A 5 9.40 -9.21 -10.14
N SER A 6 8.62 -9.75 -11.09
CA SER A 6 7.90 -8.92 -12.06
C SER A 6 6.78 -8.10 -11.41
N ASP A 7 6.02 -8.70 -10.49
CA ASP A 7 4.96 -7.97 -9.77
C ASP A 7 5.54 -6.85 -8.92
N LEU A 8 6.65 -7.12 -8.23
CA LEU A 8 7.31 -6.13 -7.39
C LEU A 8 7.88 -4.98 -8.22
N ALA A 9 8.49 -5.28 -9.36
CA ALA A 9 9.03 -4.27 -10.25
C ALA A 9 7.91 -3.37 -10.82
N GLN A 10 6.81 -3.97 -11.24
CA GLN A 10 5.65 -3.22 -11.73
C GLN A 10 5.07 -2.32 -10.64
N PHE A 11 4.92 -2.86 -9.43
CA PHE A 11 4.41 -2.10 -8.28
C PHE A 11 5.28 -0.87 -8.00
N ILE A 12 6.60 -1.06 -7.95
CA ILE A 12 7.54 0.04 -7.66
C ILE A 12 7.46 1.13 -8.74
N GLU A 13 7.45 0.73 -10.00
CA GLU A 13 7.35 1.68 -11.12
C GLU A 13 6.06 2.49 -11.03
N GLU A 14 4.93 1.84 -10.79
CA GLU A 14 3.64 2.49 -10.76
C GLU A 14 3.48 3.41 -9.56
N ILE A 15 3.87 2.96 -8.35
CA ILE A 15 3.68 3.76 -7.14
C ILE A 15 4.58 5.00 -7.13
N LYS A 16 5.76 4.92 -7.72
CA LYS A 16 6.65 6.08 -7.87
C LYS A 16 6.06 7.15 -8.78
N SER A 17 5.24 6.74 -9.74
CA SER A 17 4.57 7.68 -10.66
C SER A 17 3.27 8.22 -10.10
N ALA A 18 2.76 7.64 -9.02
CA ALA A 18 1.50 8.06 -8.43
C ALA A 18 1.65 9.42 -7.72
N LYS A 19 0.61 10.25 -7.83
CA LYS A 19 0.59 11.58 -7.20
C LYS A 19 0.10 11.51 -5.76
N ASN A 20 -0.89 10.68 -5.48
CA ASN A 20 -1.51 10.54 -4.16
C ASN A 20 -1.68 9.07 -3.80
N PRO A 21 -0.57 8.33 -3.60
CA PRO A 21 -0.69 6.92 -3.25
C PRO A 21 -1.14 6.76 -1.79
N ILE A 22 -2.04 5.81 -1.57
CA ILE A 22 -2.52 5.47 -0.23
C ILE A 22 -2.46 3.96 -0.08
N LEU A 23 -1.99 3.49 1.09
CA LEU A 23 -2.01 2.08 1.45
C LEU A 23 -2.92 1.87 2.64
N ILE A 24 -3.84 0.92 2.52
CA ILE A 24 -4.71 0.49 3.60
C ILE A 24 -4.21 -0.85 4.12
N LEU A 25 -3.76 -0.84 5.37
CA LEU A 25 -3.24 -2.02 6.05
C LEU A 25 -4.37 -2.73 6.80
N GLY A 26 -4.56 -4.00 6.52
CA GLY A 26 -5.63 -4.79 7.14
C GLY A 26 -5.26 -6.25 7.29
N GLY A 27 -6.27 -7.10 7.47
CA GLY A 27 -6.07 -8.53 7.64
C GLY A 27 -5.73 -8.91 9.07
N SER A 28 -5.28 -10.14 9.26
CA SER A 28 -5.00 -10.71 10.59
C SER A 28 -3.55 -11.09 10.81
N VAL A 29 -2.71 -11.04 9.77
CA VAL A 29 -1.31 -11.46 9.84
C VAL A 29 -0.40 -10.25 9.70
N TRP A 30 0.29 -9.92 10.76
CA TRP A 30 1.20 -8.76 10.78
C TRP A 30 2.26 -8.94 11.88
N SER A 31 3.32 -8.13 11.86
CA SER A 31 4.39 -8.18 12.86
C SER A 31 4.96 -6.78 13.11
N LYS A 32 5.66 -6.62 14.23
CA LYS A 32 6.33 -5.36 14.55
C LYS A 32 7.42 -5.02 13.54
N ASP A 33 8.15 -6.02 13.05
CA ASP A 33 9.20 -5.82 12.06
C ASP A 33 8.60 -5.38 10.73
N ALA A 34 7.49 -5.97 10.33
CA ALA A 34 6.76 -5.54 9.14
C ALA A 34 6.24 -4.11 9.27
N ALA A 35 5.81 -3.71 10.45
CA ALA A 35 5.39 -2.34 10.71
C ALA A 35 6.54 -1.36 10.51
N LYS A 36 7.74 -1.70 10.97
CA LYS A 36 8.95 -0.89 10.74
C LYS A 36 9.34 -0.86 9.27
N ASP A 37 9.24 -1.98 8.58
CA ASP A 37 9.46 -2.02 7.13
C ASP A 37 8.50 -1.05 6.43
N LEU A 38 7.24 -1.05 6.83
CA LEU A 38 6.23 -0.19 6.22
C LEU A 38 6.47 1.30 6.54
N GLU A 39 6.95 1.64 7.73
CA GLU A 39 7.37 3.01 8.05
C GLU A 39 8.46 3.48 7.08
N SER A 40 9.48 2.66 6.89
CA SER A 40 10.57 2.95 5.97
C SER A 40 10.07 3.12 4.53
N ILE A 41 9.18 2.22 4.09
CA ILE A 41 8.56 2.28 2.77
C ILE A 41 7.79 3.59 2.61
N SER A 42 6.98 3.96 3.61
CA SER A 42 6.15 5.16 3.55
C SER A 42 7.00 6.42 3.43
N GLU A 43 8.13 6.46 4.13
CA GLU A 43 9.06 7.58 4.05
C GLU A 43 9.73 7.69 2.68
N MET A 44 10.16 6.54 2.12
CA MET A 44 10.83 6.53 0.81
C MET A 44 9.88 6.88 -0.33
N LEU A 45 8.60 6.55 -0.23
CA LEU A 45 7.63 6.73 -1.30
C LEU A 45 6.68 7.91 -1.11
N GLY A 46 6.70 8.58 0.04
CA GLY A 46 5.70 9.59 0.37
C GLY A 46 4.30 8.99 0.47
N LEU A 47 4.20 7.78 1.03
CA LEU A 47 2.98 6.98 1.03
C LEU A 47 2.19 7.20 2.31
N THR A 48 0.91 7.58 2.18
CA THR A 48 0.01 7.66 3.33
C THR A 48 -0.48 6.27 3.72
N ILE A 49 -0.38 5.95 5.02
CA ILE A 49 -0.82 4.68 5.57
C ILE A 49 -2.12 4.88 6.34
N LEU A 50 -3.14 4.11 5.98
CA LEU A 50 -4.38 3.99 6.75
C LEU A 50 -4.48 2.58 7.29
N THR A 51 -5.19 2.41 8.40
CA THR A 51 -5.46 1.07 8.94
C THR A 51 -6.95 0.77 8.84
N SER A 52 -7.28 -0.49 8.61
CA SER A 52 -8.66 -0.94 8.64
C SER A 52 -9.16 -1.05 10.07
N HIS A 53 -10.48 -1.17 10.24
CA HIS A 53 -11.12 -1.25 11.55
C HIS A 53 -10.45 -2.30 12.45
N ARG A 54 -10.15 -1.92 13.70
CA ARG A 54 -9.48 -2.74 14.71
C ARG A 54 -8.04 -3.14 14.39
N ARG A 55 -7.41 -2.43 13.45
CA ARG A 55 -6.01 -2.70 13.07
C ARG A 55 -5.09 -1.52 13.35
N GLN A 56 -5.52 -0.56 14.19
CA GLN A 56 -4.74 0.62 14.54
C GLN A 56 -3.38 0.24 15.15
N SER A 57 -3.31 -0.87 15.88
CA SER A 57 -2.07 -1.33 16.50
C SER A 57 -1.05 -1.87 15.49
N PHE A 58 -1.45 -2.06 14.23
CA PHE A 58 -0.58 -2.60 13.20
C PHE A 58 0.47 -1.60 12.70
N TYR A 59 0.27 -0.32 12.98
CA TYR A 59 1.16 0.72 12.49
C TYR A 59 1.37 1.78 13.56
N ASN A 60 2.51 2.48 13.52
CA ASN A 60 2.82 3.55 14.45
C ASN A 60 1.91 4.75 14.21
N ASN A 61 0.95 4.97 15.11
CA ASN A 61 -0.04 6.04 15.00
C ASN A 61 0.58 7.44 15.14
N PHE A 62 1.81 7.53 15.62
CA PHE A 62 2.54 8.79 15.74
C PHE A 62 3.43 9.09 14.54
N HIS A 63 3.53 8.17 13.60
CA HIS A 63 4.31 8.38 12.39
C HIS A 63 3.67 9.46 11.52
N GLU A 64 4.49 10.32 10.92
CA GLU A 64 4.01 11.45 10.11
C GLU A 64 3.16 11.04 8.91
N ASN A 65 3.40 9.85 8.36
CA ASN A 65 2.65 9.34 7.21
C ASN A 65 1.41 8.53 7.59
N TYR A 66 1.10 8.41 8.89
CA TYR A 66 -0.13 7.75 9.31
C TYR A 66 -1.32 8.67 9.11
N GLY A 67 -2.28 8.24 8.29
CA GLY A 67 -3.46 9.04 7.96
C GLY A 67 -4.68 8.77 8.81
N GLY A 68 -4.71 7.67 9.55
CA GLY A 68 -5.81 7.34 10.45
C GLY A 68 -6.40 5.95 10.24
N ASP A 69 -7.41 5.63 11.04
CA ASP A 69 -8.11 4.37 11.04
C ASP A 69 -9.47 4.49 10.35
N LEU A 70 -9.78 3.52 9.49
CA LEU A 70 -11.07 3.42 8.82
C LEU A 70 -12.04 2.64 9.71
N GLY A 71 -12.44 3.24 10.85
CA GLY A 71 -13.33 2.61 11.81
C GLY A 71 -14.77 2.50 11.33
N LEU A 72 -15.67 2.11 12.25
CA LEU A 72 -17.10 1.93 11.95
C LEU A 72 -17.77 3.24 11.53
N GLY A 73 -17.37 4.35 12.12
CA GLY A 73 -17.84 5.67 11.73
C GLY A 73 -16.85 6.29 10.77
N VAL A 74 -17.02 6.06 9.48
CA VAL A 74 -16.04 6.49 8.47
C VAL A 74 -15.92 8.01 8.47
N ASN A 75 -14.72 8.51 8.75
CA ASN A 75 -14.45 9.94 8.76
C ASN A 75 -14.55 10.50 7.33
N PRO A 76 -15.42 11.50 7.08
CA PRO A 76 -15.56 12.07 5.74
C PRO A 76 -14.28 12.59 5.13
N LYS A 77 -13.35 13.09 5.95
CA LYS A 77 -12.03 13.56 5.47
C LYS A 77 -11.18 12.42 4.92
N LEU A 78 -11.25 11.24 5.54
CA LEU A 78 -10.53 10.06 5.05
C LEU A 78 -11.16 9.54 3.77
N ILE A 79 -12.50 9.56 3.66
CA ILE A 79 -13.21 9.22 2.43
C ILE A 79 -12.74 10.13 1.29
N GLU A 80 -12.68 11.43 1.55
CA GLU A 80 -12.22 12.41 0.56
C GLU A 80 -10.78 12.13 0.12
N ARG A 81 -9.89 11.82 1.05
CA ARG A 81 -8.50 11.47 0.72
C ARG A 81 -8.42 10.23 -0.15
N ILE A 82 -9.18 9.19 0.17
CA ILE A 82 -9.22 7.96 -0.62
C ILE A 82 -9.76 8.26 -2.03
N ASN A 83 -10.80 9.07 -2.13
CA ASN A 83 -11.37 9.46 -3.43
C ASN A 83 -10.36 10.22 -4.30
N LYS A 84 -9.49 11.00 -3.69
CA LYS A 84 -8.44 11.73 -4.41
C LYS A 84 -7.21 10.90 -4.71
N SER A 85 -7.10 9.70 -4.15
CA SER A 85 -5.99 8.80 -4.41
C SER A 85 -6.05 8.28 -5.84
N ASP A 86 -4.92 8.29 -6.54
CA ASP A 86 -4.79 7.71 -7.87
C ASP A 86 -4.22 6.29 -7.83
N TYR A 87 -3.68 5.86 -6.69
CA TYR A 87 -3.08 4.55 -6.52
C TYR A 87 -3.39 4.04 -5.11
N LEU A 88 -4.29 3.07 -5.02
CA LEU A 88 -4.79 2.55 -3.76
C LEU A 88 -4.30 1.12 -3.55
N VAL A 89 -3.52 0.91 -2.48
CA VAL A 89 -2.94 -0.39 -2.15
C VAL A 89 -3.69 -1.00 -0.98
N LEU A 90 -4.23 -2.19 -1.17
CA LEU A 90 -4.86 -2.97 -0.09
C LEU A 90 -3.87 -4.05 0.33
N LEU A 91 -3.28 -3.91 1.51
CA LEU A 91 -2.27 -4.82 2.02
C LEU A 91 -2.86 -5.72 3.11
N GLY A 92 -3.13 -6.97 2.76
CA GLY A 92 -3.58 -8.00 3.67
C GLY A 92 -5.06 -7.99 4.02
N GLY A 93 -5.80 -6.96 3.66
CA GLY A 93 -7.22 -6.85 3.94
C GLY A 93 -8.11 -7.36 2.81
N ARG A 94 -9.39 -7.42 3.09
CA ARG A 94 -10.43 -7.78 2.12
C ARG A 94 -11.38 -6.61 1.95
N LEU A 95 -11.95 -6.48 0.76
CA LEU A 95 -12.98 -5.45 0.54
C LEU A 95 -14.29 -5.76 1.28
N SER A 96 -14.50 -7.02 1.66
CA SER A 96 -15.66 -7.42 2.44
C SER A 96 -15.55 -7.06 3.93
N GLU A 97 -14.40 -6.55 4.38
CA GLU A 97 -14.25 -6.04 5.75
C GLU A 97 -14.88 -4.65 5.86
N ASN A 98 -14.97 -4.11 7.10
CA ASN A 98 -15.62 -2.82 7.36
C ASN A 98 -15.27 -1.69 6.39
N PRO A 99 -14.03 -1.52 5.98
CA PRO A 99 -13.72 -0.49 4.99
C PRO A 99 -14.46 -0.65 3.68
N SER A 100 -14.98 -1.86 3.39
CA SER A 100 -15.72 -2.11 2.16
C SER A 100 -16.96 -1.23 2.00
N GLN A 101 -17.59 -0.81 3.09
CA GLN A 101 -18.69 0.14 3.03
C GLN A 101 -18.22 1.47 2.46
N GLY A 102 -17.04 1.93 2.91
CA GLY A 102 -16.40 3.10 2.35
C GLY A 102 -16.11 2.92 0.86
N PHE A 103 -15.62 1.76 0.46
CA PHE A 103 -15.33 1.49 -0.95
C PHE A 103 -16.57 1.52 -1.82
N SER A 104 -17.72 1.02 -1.34
CA SER A 104 -18.96 1.13 -2.10
C SER A 104 -19.42 2.59 -2.22
N LEU A 105 -19.15 3.42 -1.20
CA LEU A 105 -19.41 4.85 -1.26
C LEU A 105 -18.50 5.57 -2.25
N PHE A 106 -17.30 5.03 -2.53
CA PHE A 106 -16.37 5.58 -3.50
C PHE A 106 -16.70 5.21 -4.94
N GLY A 107 -17.70 4.35 -5.14
CA GLY A 107 -18.05 3.88 -6.48
C GLY A 107 -17.02 2.95 -7.08
N ILE A 108 -16.25 2.21 -6.27
CA ILE A 108 -15.37 1.16 -6.74
C ILE A 108 -16.23 0.01 -7.28
N PRO A 109 -15.97 -0.55 -8.47
CA PRO A 109 -14.77 -0.47 -9.31
C PRO A 109 -14.80 0.57 -10.43
N GLU A 110 -15.71 1.51 -10.42
CA GLU A 110 -15.96 2.42 -11.55
C GLU A 110 -14.97 3.58 -11.65
N HIS A 111 -13.99 3.64 -10.74
CA HIS A 111 -13.05 4.73 -10.70
C HIS A 111 -11.85 4.56 -11.62
N ASN A 112 -11.29 5.69 -12.07
CA ASN A 112 -10.06 5.72 -12.85
C ASN A 112 -8.80 5.46 -12.02
N LYS A 113 -8.93 5.21 -10.72
CA LYS A 113 -7.78 4.92 -9.87
C LYS A 113 -7.32 3.47 -10.05
N LYS A 114 -6.02 3.28 -9.89
CA LYS A 114 -5.45 1.93 -9.89
C LYS A 114 -5.56 1.35 -8.49
N ILE A 115 -6.09 0.14 -8.39
CA ILE A 115 -6.23 -0.58 -7.13
C ILE A 115 -5.32 -1.80 -7.17
N VAL A 116 -4.45 -1.91 -6.17
CA VAL A 116 -3.55 -3.05 -6.00
C VAL A 116 -4.00 -3.84 -4.79
N HIS A 117 -4.21 -5.14 -4.97
CA HIS A 117 -4.63 -6.01 -3.87
C HIS A 117 -3.57 -7.05 -3.60
N ILE A 118 -3.01 -7.02 -2.39
CA ILE A 118 -1.99 -7.96 -1.93
C ILE A 118 -2.61 -8.81 -0.84
N HIS A 119 -2.76 -10.11 -1.11
CA HIS A 119 -3.45 -11.03 -0.20
C HIS A 119 -2.88 -12.44 -0.35
N PRO A 120 -2.69 -13.18 0.78
CA PRO A 120 -2.13 -14.54 0.71
C PRO A 120 -3.06 -15.55 0.07
N GLY A 121 -4.38 -15.32 0.08
CA GLY A 121 -5.36 -16.18 -0.56
C GLY A 121 -5.67 -15.69 -1.97
N PRO A 122 -5.17 -16.38 -3.04
CA PRO A 122 -5.43 -15.94 -4.40
C PRO A 122 -6.91 -15.82 -4.74
N GLU A 123 -7.76 -16.61 -4.09
CA GLU A 123 -9.21 -16.60 -4.29
C GLU A 123 -9.88 -15.32 -3.77
N GLU A 124 -9.24 -14.59 -2.89
CA GLU A 124 -9.76 -13.31 -2.39
C GLU A 124 -9.47 -12.16 -3.34
N ILE A 125 -8.41 -12.29 -4.15
CA ILE A 125 -8.02 -11.25 -5.10
C ILE A 125 -9.02 -11.25 -6.26
N GLY A 126 -9.68 -10.11 -6.46
CA GLY A 126 -10.66 -9.98 -7.53
C GLY A 126 -12.03 -10.57 -7.24
N ARG A 127 -12.29 -10.98 -6.00
CA ARG A 127 -13.57 -11.60 -5.62
C ARG A 127 -14.75 -10.66 -5.77
N ILE A 128 -14.60 -9.40 -5.42
CA ILE A 128 -15.68 -8.41 -5.48
C ILE A 128 -15.50 -7.47 -6.67
N TYR A 129 -14.26 -7.24 -7.07
CA TYR A 129 -13.91 -6.39 -8.19
C TYR A 129 -12.58 -6.86 -8.79
N LYS A 130 -12.31 -6.46 -10.02
CA LYS A 130 -11.04 -6.80 -10.67
C LYS A 130 -10.00 -5.72 -10.33
N PRO A 131 -8.94 -6.04 -9.58
CA PRO A 131 -7.89 -5.05 -9.31
C PRO A 131 -7.04 -4.79 -10.54
N HIS A 132 -6.41 -3.62 -10.58
CA HIS A 132 -5.41 -3.32 -11.59
C HIS A 132 -4.21 -4.26 -11.48
N LEU A 133 -3.81 -4.58 -10.26
CA LEU A 133 -2.71 -5.50 -9.98
C LEU A 133 -3.06 -6.35 -8.76
N GLY A 134 -3.09 -7.66 -8.93
CA GLY A 134 -3.29 -8.61 -7.84
C GLY A 134 -1.99 -9.33 -7.53
N ILE A 135 -1.54 -9.30 -6.28
CA ILE A 135 -0.29 -9.94 -5.86
C ILE A 135 -0.61 -10.97 -4.76
N PRO A 136 -0.61 -12.27 -5.11
CA PRO A 136 -0.85 -13.32 -4.12
C PRO A 136 0.42 -13.56 -3.30
N CYS A 137 0.51 -12.92 -2.14
CA CYS A 137 1.62 -13.15 -1.24
C CYS A 137 1.26 -12.76 0.20
N ASN A 138 2.07 -13.21 1.15
CA ASN A 138 1.93 -12.84 2.55
C ASN A 138 2.28 -11.36 2.73
N PRO A 139 1.46 -10.57 3.47
CA PRO A 139 1.71 -9.14 3.67
C PRO A 139 3.06 -8.83 4.33
N ILE A 140 3.50 -9.66 5.28
CA ILE A 140 4.79 -9.49 5.95
C ILE A 140 5.92 -9.68 4.94
N SER A 141 5.84 -10.72 4.13
CA SER A 141 6.83 -11.01 3.08
C SER A 141 6.86 -9.90 2.02
N PHE A 142 5.69 -9.37 1.67
CA PHE A 142 5.61 -8.25 0.74
C PHE A 142 6.31 -6.99 1.27
N ALA A 143 6.01 -6.61 2.53
CA ALA A 143 6.63 -5.44 3.15
C ALA A 143 8.15 -5.59 3.21
N ASN A 144 8.63 -6.77 3.59
CA ASN A 144 10.07 -7.05 3.66
C ASN A 144 10.73 -6.94 2.27
N ALA A 145 10.16 -7.60 1.28
CA ALA A 145 10.69 -7.59 -0.08
C ALA A 145 10.70 -6.20 -0.69
N LEU A 146 9.62 -5.45 -0.49
CA LEU A 146 9.51 -4.09 -1.01
C LEU A 146 10.52 -3.15 -0.35
N ASN A 147 10.64 -3.22 0.98
CA ASN A 147 11.60 -2.40 1.72
C ASN A 147 13.04 -2.65 1.25
N ASN A 148 13.42 -3.92 1.10
CA ASN A 148 14.74 -4.28 0.62
C ASN A 148 14.98 -3.80 -0.81
N ALA A 149 14.00 -3.95 -1.69
CA ALA A 149 14.10 -3.48 -3.07
C ALA A 149 14.27 -1.97 -3.16
N LEU A 150 13.51 -1.21 -2.38
CA LEU A 150 13.59 0.25 -2.35
C LEU A 150 14.92 0.73 -1.79
N LYS A 151 15.43 0.10 -0.74
CA LYS A 151 16.75 0.42 -0.18
C LYS A 151 17.85 0.16 -1.20
N GLY A 152 17.76 -0.94 -1.95
CA GLY A 152 18.71 -1.26 -3.00
C GLY A 152 18.75 -0.21 -4.10
N LEU A 153 17.59 0.31 -4.49
CA LEU A 153 17.51 1.38 -5.48
C LEU A 153 18.09 2.71 -4.96
N ASN A 154 17.85 3.03 -3.69
CA ASN A 154 18.34 4.27 -3.08
C ASN A 154 19.86 4.26 -2.85
N THR A 155 20.48 3.09 -2.71
CA THR A 155 21.93 2.97 -2.48
C THR A 155 22.74 2.93 -3.77
N LYS A 156 22.09 2.74 -4.93
CA LYS A 156 22.78 2.79 -6.23
C LYS A 156 22.75 4.23 -6.75
N PRO A 157 23.89 4.91 -6.90
CA PRO A 157 23.90 6.21 -7.54
C PRO A 157 23.39 6.06 -8.97
N SER A 158 22.50 6.96 -9.38
CA SER A 158 22.09 7.00 -10.77
C SER A 158 23.28 7.40 -11.64
N SER A 159 23.30 6.98 -12.89
CA SER A 159 24.34 7.38 -13.84
C SER A 159 24.43 8.90 -13.99
N GLU A 160 23.33 9.62 -13.80
CA GLU A 160 23.28 11.07 -13.81
C GLU A 160 24.05 11.69 -12.63
N ASN A 161 23.92 11.11 -11.44
CA ASN A 161 24.65 11.57 -10.25
C ASN A 161 26.16 11.32 -10.35
N GLN A 162 26.57 10.29 -11.09
CA GLN A 162 27.99 10.02 -11.31
C GLN A 162 28.65 11.07 -12.25
N ILE A 163 27.90 11.59 -13.20
CA ILE A 163 28.38 12.62 -14.13
C ILE A 163 28.55 13.95 -13.37
N ASN A 164 27.63 14.29 -12.48
CA ASN A 164 27.65 15.54 -11.73
C ASN A 164 28.75 15.59 -10.63
N THR A 165 29.19 14.44 -10.14
CA THR A 165 30.26 14.39 -9.14
C THR A 165 31.67 14.46 -9.73
N ASN A 166 31.81 14.31 -11.06
CA ASN A 166 33.08 14.39 -11.77
C ASN A 166 33.31 15.73 -12.46
N GLN A 167 32.45 16.70 -12.24
CA GLN A 167 32.58 18.09 -12.68
C GLN A 167 32.93 19.00 -11.50
#